data_f8befc1b64856b782a725fd1b81bded8
#
_entry.id   f8befc1b64856b782a725fd1b81bded8
#
_cell.length_a   1.000
_cell.length_b   1.000
_cell.length_c   1.000
_cell.angle_alpha   90.00
_cell.angle_beta   90.00
_cell.angle_gamma   90.00
#
_symmetry.space_group_name_H-M   'P 1'
#
loop_
_entity.id
_entity.type
_entity.pdbx_description
1 polymer ?
#
loop_
_entity_poly.entity_id
_entity_poly.type
_entity_poly.pdbx_seq_one_letter_code
_entity_poly.pdbx_strand_id
1 'polypeptide(L)'
;MFETPTKTMPLDNIHRVESDDFAPRDATHSEIHNVYGMQNTRGTFEGMLRLRPGVRPFVMTRASYAGGQRYSATWTGDNSSTWDHLRLCVEQLQNLGLSGFTYSGCDVGGFVGGASPDLLTRWYEVAAFTPVFRNHSAHDAPRMEPWVDGPEHLAIRRRFIEERYRLMPYLYALAELNSRTGDPIMRPVFYDYPDAMKSDCDKAMTFTLGANLMVAGPPKMESPQPFSVCLPAGRWYDYWTGVPVSQRKLTLTPNLGELPVFVRAGTVLPRQPLVQSTMQAPQGPLQLDVYPGENCQGELYFDDGVHIQGPSLRQSIECAVVPAGVAVWFNSRTGSWRPWWKQITVVVHGAHETRMTIPDQPRANKIIVAAAQ
;
A
#
# COMPACT_ATOMS: atom_id res chain seq x y z
N MET A 1 -16.46 8.81 24.14
CA MET A 1 -17.09 7.55 23.70
C MET A 1 -18.34 7.37 24.54
N PHE A 2 -19.49 7.15 23.94
CA PHE A 2 -20.71 6.88 24.69
C PHE A 2 -20.64 5.45 25.22
N GLU A 3 -20.43 5.30 26.51
CA GLU A 3 -20.52 4.00 27.17
C GLU A 3 -21.93 3.85 27.81
N THR A 4 -22.85 3.43 26.97
CA THR A 4 -24.12 2.90 27.51
C THR A 4 -23.90 1.45 27.96
N PRO A 5 -24.75 0.90 28.87
CA PRO A 5 -24.66 -0.51 29.24
C PRO A 5 -24.71 -1.48 28.06
N THR A 6 -25.31 -1.06 26.95
CA THR A 6 -25.43 -1.82 25.71
C THR A 6 -24.28 -1.53 24.74
N LYS A 7 -23.35 -0.61 25.07
CA LYS A 7 -22.25 -0.13 24.22
C LYS A 7 -22.70 0.39 22.84
N THR A 8 -23.93 0.84 22.73
CA THR A 8 -24.51 1.42 21.53
C THR A 8 -25.48 2.53 21.88
N MET A 9 -25.86 3.34 20.91
CA MET A 9 -26.96 4.30 21.05
C MET A 9 -28.27 3.55 21.31
N PRO A 10 -29.18 4.05 22.16
CA PRO A 10 -30.49 3.44 22.34
C PRO A 10 -31.19 3.20 21.00
N LEU A 11 -31.72 1.98 20.82
CA LEU A 11 -32.26 1.56 19.52
C LEU A 11 -33.57 2.28 19.14
N ASP A 12 -34.25 2.85 20.13
CA ASP A 12 -35.48 3.63 19.99
C ASP A 12 -35.23 5.14 19.77
N ASN A 13 -33.99 5.61 19.81
CA ASN A 13 -33.67 6.99 19.46
C ASN A 13 -34.21 7.32 18.07
N ILE A 14 -34.85 8.48 17.97
CA ILE A 14 -35.41 8.95 16.69
C ILE A 14 -34.40 9.82 15.93
N HIS A 15 -34.25 9.53 14.66
CA HIS A 15 -33.45 10.26 13.71
C HIS A 15 -34.32 10.80 12.58
N ARG A 16 -34.03 12.02 12.13
CA ARG A 16 -34.60 12.54 10.89
C ARG A 16 -33.79 12.01 9.73
N VAL A 17 -34.41 11.25 8.85
CA VAL A 17 -33.75 10.65 7.65
C VAL A 17 -34.40 11.19 6.38
N GLU A 18 -33.56 11.40 5.36
CA GLU A 18 -33.98 11.84 4.02
C GLU A 18 -33.05 11.24 2.95
N SER A 19 -33.57 11.11 1.75
CA SER A 19 -32.87 10.65 0.57
C SER A 19 -33.57 11.20 -0.67
N ASP A 20 -32.89 11.20 -1.80
CA ASP A 20 -33.52 11.51 -3.10
C ASP A 20 -34.64 10.51 -3.46
N ASP A 21 -34.61 9.30 -2.88
CA ASP A 21 -35.54 8.21 -3.18
C ASP A 21 -36.80 8.22 -2.27
N PHE A 22 -36.80 8.99 -1.18
CA PHE A 22 -37.96 9.05 -0.27
C PHE A 22 -38.06 10.39 0.47
N ALA A 23 -39.30 10.76 0.81
CA ALA A 23 -39.59 11.98 1.57
C ALA A 23 -38.98 11.93 2.98
N PRO A 24 -38.56 13.09 3.55
CA PRO A 24 -38.06 13.17 4.90
C PRO A 24 -39.03 12.57 5.91
N ARG A 25 -38.54 11.64 6.75
CA ARG A 25 -39.29 10.97 7.80
C ARG A 25 -38.49 10.72 9.05
N ASP A 26 -39.15 10.36 10.11
CA ASP A 26 -38.52 9.86 11.32
C ASP A 26 -38.23 8.36 11.20
N ALA A 27 -37.09 7.93 11.72
CA ALA A 27 -36.64 6.55 11.78
C ALA A 27 -36.00 6.26 13.13
N THR A 28 -36.15 5.06 13.63
CA THR A 28 -35.45 4.66 14.85
C THR A 28 -33.99 4.37 14.59
N HIS A 29 -33.16 4.46 15.63
CA HIS A 29 -31.74 4.04 15.51
C HIS A 29 -31.62 2.57 15.11
N SER A 30 -32.51 1.71 15.54
CA SER A 30 -32.55 0.30 15.12
C SER A 30 -32.61 0.16 13.59
N GLU A 31 -33.42 1.00 12.93
CA GLU A 31 -33.57 0.97 11.47
C GLU A 31 -32.29 1.43 10.74
N ILE A 32 -31.62 2.46 11.25
CA ILE A 32 -30.50 3.09 10.56
C ILE A 32 -29.12 2.71 11.14
N HIS A 33 -29.06 1.85 12.15
CA HIS A 33 -27.83 1.52 12.90
C HIS A 33 -26.64 1.21 11.99
N ASN A 34 -26.85 0.35 11.00
CA ASN A 34 -25.75 -0.11 10.12
C ASN A 34 -25.19 1.00 9.21
N VAL A 35 -25.99 2.00 8.87
CA VAL A 35 -25.56 3.12 8.00
C VAL A 35 -25.21 4.38 8.79
N TYR A 36 -25.45 4.42 10.08
CA TYR A 36 -25.27 5.61 10.91
C TYR A 36 -23.82 6.13 10.86
N GLY A 37 -22.83 5.24 11.06
CA GLY A 37 -21.40 5.60 11.00
C GLY A 37 -20.98 6.13 9.62
N MET A 38 -21.48 5.51 8.55
CA MET A 38 -21.24 5.98 7.19
C MET A 38 -21.85 7.37 6.95
N GLN A 39 -23.07 7.63 7.40
CA GLN A 39 -23.73 8.93 7.24
C GLN A 39 -23.04 10.04 8.05
N ASN A 40 -22.56 9.72 9.26
CA ASN A 40 -21.72 10.62 10.05
C ASN A 40 -20.44 11.00 9.29
N THR A 41 -19.78 10.01 8.69
CA THR A 41 -18.58 10.18 7.88
C THR A 41 -18.86 11.03 6.62
N ARG A 42 -19.97 10.76 5.93
CA ARG A 42 -20.43 11.56 4.79
C ARG A 42 -20.62 13.03 5.17
N GLY A 43 -21.35 13.28 6.26
CA GLY A 43 -21.55 14.65 6.75
C GLY A 43 -20.25 15.37 7.07
N THR A 44 -19.25 14.66 7.63
CA THR A 44 -17.90 15.19 7.88
C THR A 44 -17.19 15.52 6.57
N PHE A 45 -17.19 14.59 5.60
CA PHE A 45 -16.56 14.77 4.29
C PHE A 45 -17.15 15.95 3.52
N GLU A 46 -18.48 16.03 3.43
CA GLU A 46 -19.20 17.12 2.76
C GLU A 46 -19.01 18.47 3.48
N GLY A 47 -18.95 18.46 4.82
CA GLY A 47 -18.62 19.62 5.62
C GLY A 47 -17.22 20.17 5.33
N MET A 48 -16.22 19.28 5.22
CA MET A 48 -14.85 19.67 4.86
C MET A 48 -14.79 20.27 3.45
N LEU A 49 -15.52 19.73 2.48
CA LEU A 49 -15.61 20.29 1.12
C LEU A 49 -16.21 21.69 1.13
N ARG A 50 -17.25 21.93 1.95
CA ARG A 50 -17.85 23.26 2.08
C ARG A 50 -16.93 24.28 2.75
N LEU A 51 -16.18 23.85 3.77
CA LEU A 51 -15.25 24.70 4.50
C LEU A 51 -13.97 25.02 3.71
N ARG A 52 -13.53 24.10 2.84
CA ARG A 52 -12.33 24.24 2.01
C ARG A 52 -12.63 23.79 0.58
N PRO A 53 -13.35 24.60 -0.21
CA PRO A 53 -13.66 24.24 -1.59
C PRO A 53 -12.40 23.94 -2.41
N GLY A 54 -12.42 22.83 -3.14
CA GLY A 54 -11.29 22.41 -3.99
C GLY A 54 -10.16 21.66 -3.29
N VAL A 55 -10.15 21.59 -1.94
CA VAL A 55 -9.16 20.81 -1.16
C VAL A 55 -9.71 19.42 -0.92
N ARG A 56 -8.87 18.40 -1.10
CA ARG A 56 -9.23 16.99 -0.85
C ARG A 56 -9.48 16.77 0.65
N PRO A 57 -10.68 16.34 1.05
CA PRO A 57 -10.91 15.90 2.42
C PRO A 57 -10.17 14.59 2.69
N PHE A 58 -9.69 14.43 3.91
CA PHE A 58 -9.24 13.15 4.42
C PHE A 58 -9.99 12.82 5.69
N VAL A 59 -10.78 11.78 5.66
CA VAL A 59 -11.53 11.24 6.81
C VAL A 59 -11.14 9.78 6.98
N MET A 60 -10.98 9.35 8.23
CA MET A 60 -10.72 7.97 8.57
C MET A 60 -11.68 7.50 9.65
N THR A 61 -12.33 6.38 9.44
CA THR A 61 -13.31 5.82 10.38
C THR A 61 -13.27 4.29 10.39
N ARG A 62 -13.57 3.67 11.55
CA ARG A 62 -13.83 2.22 11.63
C ARG A 62 -15.30 1.87 11.42
N ALA A 63 -16.19 2.84 11.53
CA ALA A 63 -17.65 2.66 11.42
C ALA A 63 -18.10 3.04 10.01
N SER A 64 -18.30 2.05 9.15
CA SER A 64 -18.68 2.25 7.76
C SER A 64 -19.66 1.18 7.28
N TYR A 65 -20.15 1.33 6.06
CA TYR A 65 -21.04 0.41 5.37
C TYR A 65 -20.72 0.43 3.87
N ALA A 66 -21.29 -0.48 3.10
CA ALA A 66 -21.11 -0.51 1.64
C ALA A 66 -21.41 0.88 1.01
N GLY A 67 -20.45 1.42 0.26
CA GLY A 67 -20.52 2.78 -0.28
C GLY A 67 -19.76 3.83 0.54
N GLY A 68 -19.35 3.53 1.79
CA GLY A 68 -18.62 4.44 2.67
C GLY A 68 -17.21 4.76 2.19
N GLN A 69 -16.61 3.91 1.34
CA GLN A 69 -15.31 4.15 0.70
C GLN A 69 -15.25 5.45 -0.11
N ARG A 70 -16.40 6.00 -0.50
CA ARG A 70 -16.50 7.30 -1.18
C ARG A 70 -16.14 8.48 -0.27
N TYR A 71 -16.21 8.29 1.04
CA TYR A 71 -16.10 9.37 2.02
C TYR A 71 -14.89 9.21 2.95
N SER A 72 -14.35 7.99 3.09
CA SER A 72 -13.29 7.77 4.09
C SER A 72 -12.37 6.61 3.76
N ALA A 73 -11.14 6.70 4.28
CA ALA A 73 -10.33 5.56 4.61
C ALA A 73 -10.89 4.82 5.84
N THR A 74 -10.46 3.58 6.06
CA THR A 74 -10.88 2.79 7.22
C THR A 74 -9.71 2.08 7.89
N TRP A 75 -9.93 1.61 9.11
CA TRP A 75 -9.03 0.66 9.77
C TRP A 75 -9.85 -0.42 10.47
N THR A 76 -9.20 -1.49 10.86
CA THR A 76 -9.86 -2.69 11.38
C THR A 76 -10.36 -2.56 12.82
N GLY A 77 -10.20 -1.39 13.45
CA GLY A 77 -10.60 -1.15 14.84
C GLY A 77 -9.55 -1.62 15.84
N ASP A 78 -10.00 -1.98 17.03
CA ASP A 78 -9.18 -2.26 18.20
C ASP A 78 -8.62 -3.69 18.15
N ASN A 79 -7.60 -3.92 17.34
CA ASN A 79 -6.90 -5.20 17.23
C ASN A 79 -5.98 -5.44 18.44
N SER A 80 -5.75 -6.70 18.80
CA SER A 80 -4.85 -7.08 19.89
C SER A 80 -3.41 -7.24 19.43
N SER A 81 -2.46 -7.03 20.34
CA SER A 81 -1.03 -7.19 20.11
C SER A 81 -0.64 -8.68 20.11
N THR A 82 -1.06 -9.42 19.08
CA THR A 82 -0.78 -10.85 18.93
C THR A 82 -0.43 -11.22 17.48
N TRP A 83 0.29 -12.33 17.31
CA TRP A 83 0.61 -12.86 15.97
C TRP A 83 -0.65 -13.22 15.17
N ASP A 84 -1.67 -13.75 15.82
CA ASP A 84 -2.95 -14.06 15.16
C ASP A 84 -3.62 -12.79 14.63
N HIS A 85 -3.54 -11.68 15.36
CA HIS A 85 -4.09 -10.40 14.90
C HIS A 85 -3.24 -9.75 13.80
N LEU A 86 -1.93 -9.96 13.76
CA LEU A 86 -1.12 -9.57 12.61
C LEU A 86 -1.55 -10.33 11.35
N ARG A 87 -1.76 -11.65 11.45
CA ARG A 87 -2.27 -12.46 10.35
C ARG A 87 -3.68 -12.02 9.94
N LEU A 88 -4.59 -11.90 10.92
CA LEU A 88 -5.95 -11.44 10.68
C LEU A 88 -5.99 -10.06 10.00
N CYS A 89 -5.08 -9.17 10.36
CA CYS A 89 -4.91 -7.87 9.70
C CYS A 89 -4.71 -8.04 8.19
N VAL A 90 -3.75 -8.87 7.76
CA VAL A 90 -3.48 -9.11 6.34
C VAL A 90 -4.72 -9.66 5.63
N GLU A 91 -5.41 -10.63 6.24
CA GLU A 91 -6.63 -11.23 5.68
C GLU A 91 -7.77 -10.19 5.57
N GLN A 92 -7.99 -9.39 6.61
CA GLN A 92 -9.02 -8.36 6.62
C GLN A 92 -8.77 -7.26 5.59
N LEU A 93 -7.51 -6.81 5.44
CA LEU A 93 -7.18 -5.75 4.47
C LEU A 93 -7.40 -6.21 3.03
N GLN A 94 -7.10 -7.47 2.71
CA GLN A 94 -7.41 -8.06 1.41
C GLN A 94 -8.93 -8.09 1.17
N ASN A 95 -9.72 -8.53 2.15
CA ASN A 95 -11.18 -8.57 2.06
C ASN A 95 -11.80 -7.17 1.96
N LEU A 96 -11.28 -6.20 2.71
CA LEU A 96 -11.69 -4.79 2.60
C LEU A 96 -11.38 -4.24 1.20
N GLY A 97 -10.19 -4.53 0.65
CA GLY A 97 -9.82 -4.17 -0.71
C GLY A 97 -10.81 -4.70 -1.74
N LEU A 98 -11.16 -6.00 -1.68
CA LEU A 98 -12.16 -6.63 -2.55
C LEU A 98 -13.57 -6.04 -2.38
N SER A 99 -13.86 -5.47 -1.20
CA SER A 99 -15.13 -4.80 -0.90
C SER A 99 -15.15 -3.31 -1.27
N GLY A 100 -14.08 -2.81 -1.92
CA GLY A 100 -13.93 -1.42 -2.35
C GLY A 100 -13.27 -0.49 -1.33
N PHE A 101 -12.94 -0.96 -0.12
CA PHE A 101 -12.23 -0.18 0.89
C PHE A 101 -10.71 -0.32 0.73
N THR A 102 -10.18 0.22 -0.34
CA THR A 102 -8.76 0.07 -0.68
C THR A 102 -7.82 0.81 0.27
N TYR A 103 -8.24 1.98 0.79
CA TYR A 103 -7.51 2.73 1.81
C TYR A 103 -7.83 2.19 3.19
N SER A 104 -7.22 1.06 3.53
CA SER A 104 -7.43 0.37 4.80
C SER A 104 -6.11 0.00 5.46
N GLY A 105 -6.12 -0.10 6.79
CA GLY A 105 -4.99 -0.49 7.60
C GLY A 105 -5.38 -1.06 8.96
N CYS A 106 -4.39 -1.49 9.70
CA CYS A 106 -4.51 -1.90 11.09
C CYS A 106 -3.61 -1.03 11.96
N ASP A 107 -3.85 -1.01 13.25
CA ASP A 107 -2.94 -0.39 14.19
C ASP A 107 -1.68 -1.25 14.32
N VAL A 108 -0.54 -0.70 13.89
CA VAL A 108 0.75 -1.40 13.91
C VAL A 108 1.19 -1.66 15.34
N GLY A 109 1.43 -2.93 15.66
CA GLY A 109 1.74 -3.39 16.98
C GLY A 109 0.52 -3.86 17.78
N GLY A 110 -0.69 -3.57 17.30
CA GLY A 110 -1.96 -3.81 17.99
C GLY A 110 -2.40 -2.63 18.83
N PHE A 111 -3.72 -2.46 18.97
CA PHE A 111 -4.30 -1.39 19.77
C PHE A 111 -4.38 -1.77 21.25
N VAL A 112 -4.80 -3.01 21.55
CA VAL A 112 -4.97 -3.53 22.91
C VAL A 112 -3.82 -4.45 23.29
N GLY A 113 -3.27 -4.27 24.49
CA GLY A 113 -2.13 -5.04 24.98
C GLY A 113 -0.79 -4.45 24.57
N GLY A 114 0.27 -5.25 24.67
CA GLY A 114 1.64 -4.87 24.31
C GLY A 114 2.27 -5.93 23.43
N ALA A 115 2.77 -5.53 22.27
CA ALA A 115 3.50 -6.42 21.39
C ALA A 115 4.87 -6.74 21.98
N SER A 116 5.33 -8.00 21.83
CA SER A 116 6.76 -8.30 22.04
C SER A 116 7.60 -7.51 21.01
N PRO A 117 8.89 -7.27 21.31
CA PRO A 117 9.78 -6.56 20.39
C PRO A 117 9.78 -7.16 18.97
N ASP A 118 9.78 -8.48 18.85
CA ASP A 118 9.78 -9.19 17.56
C ASP A 118 8.46 -9.04 16.83
N LEU A 119 7.34 -9.18 17.53
CA LEU A 119 6.01 -8.98 16.94
C LEU A 119 5.84 -7.55 16.43
N LEU A 120 6.21 -6.56 17.24
CA LEU A 120 6.14 -5.16 16.83
C LEU A 120 7.00 -4.89 15.60
N THR A 121 8.21 -5.43 15.56
CA THR A 121 9.12 -5.26 14.42
C THR A 121 8.58 -5.95 13.17
N ARG A 122 8.11 -7.18 13.27
CA ARG A 122 7.48 -7.89 12.16
C ARG A 122 6.22 -7.17 11.65
N TRP A 123 5.47 -6.55 12.54
CA TRP A 123 4.31 -5.76 12.13
C TRP A 123 4.72 -4.52 11.33
N TYR A 124 5.78 -3.81 11.74
CA TYR A 124 6.36 -2.72 10.95
C TYR A 124 6.81 -3.17 9.56
N GLU A 125 7.43 -4.34 9.46
CA GLU A 125 7.88 -4.90 8.18
C GLU A 125 6.70 -5.12 7.21
N VAL A 126 5.67 -5.83 7.67
CA VAL A 126 4.48 -6.13 6.85
C VAL A 126 3.70 -4.87 6.53
N ALA A 127 3.47 -4.01 7.53
CA ALA A 127 2.65 -2.81 7.37
C ALA A 127 3.28 -1.75 6.46
N ALA A 128 4.60 -1.77 6.26
CA ALA A 128 5.26 -0.91 5.26
C ALA A 128 4.72 -1.14 3.83
N PHE A 129 4.15 -2.32 3.56
CA PHE A 129 3.55 -2.71 2.28
C PHE A 129 2.01 -2.76 2.31
N THR A 130 1.36 -2.21 3.33
CA THR A 130 -0.11 -2.09 3.36
C THR A 130 -0.56 -0.70 2.91
N PRO A 131 -1.82 -0.50 2.49
CA PRO A 131 -2.29 0.81 2.03
C PRO A 131 -2.17 1.91 3.08
N VAL A 132 -2.57 1.65 4.32
CA VAL A 132 -2.41 2.57 5.46
C VAL A 132 -1.39 1.99 6.43
N PHE A 133 -0.37 2.78 6.75
CA PHE A 133 0.71 2.44 7.68
C PHE A 133 0.67 3.41 8.87
N ARG A 134 0.08 2.96 9.98
CA ARG A 134 -0.17 3.78 11.17
C ARG A 134 0.17 3.03 12.43
N ASN A 135 1.12 3.52 13.21
CA ASN A 135 1.34 3.07 14.58
C ASN A 135 0.34 3.77 15.52
N HIS A 136 -0.42 3.00 16.27
CA HIS A 136 -1.44 3.49 17.19
C HIS A 136 -1.77 2.44 18.24
N SER A 137 -1.99 2.88 19.48
CA SER A 137 -2.31 2.01 20.60
C SER A 137 -3.25 2.69 21.60
N ALA A 138 -3.86 1.92 22.50
CA ALA A 138 -4.64 2.41 23.62
C ALA A 138 -3.77 3.25 24.56
N HIS A 139 -4.38 4.18 25.27
CA HIS A 139 -3.69 5.09 26.18
C HIS A 139 -2.89 4.37 27.29
N ASP A 140 -3.39 3.24 27.75
CA ASP A 140 -2.80 2.41 28.80
C ASP A 140 -1.93 1.26 28.28
N ALA A 141 -1.76 1.16 26.94
CA ALA A 141 -0.88 0.18 26.35
C ALA A 141 0.61 0.56 26.56
N PRO A 142 1.52 -0.43 26.60
CA PRO A 142 2.94 -0.16 26.55
C PRO A 142 3.34 0.66 25.32
N ARG A 143 4.45 1.36 25.41
CA ARG A 143 5.02 2.13 24.30
C ARG A 143 5.38 1.22 23.12
N MET A 144 4.96 1.59 21.93
CA MET A 144 5.16 0.83 20.69
C MET A 144 5.67 1.70 19.52
N GLU A 145 6.28 2.84 19.82
CA GLU A 145 6.88 3.69 18.80
C GLU A 145 8.10 3.01 18.15
N PRO A 146 8.53 3.42 16.94
CA PRO A 146 9.63 2.75 16.24
C PRO A 146 10.94 2.64 16.99
N TRP A 147 11.18 3.52 17.94
CA TRP A 147 12.45 3.64 18.68
C TRP A 147 12.51 2.88 20.01
N VAL A 148 11.45 2.19 20.41
CA VAL A 148 11.50 1.32 21.60
C VAL A 148 12.21 0.00 21.27
N ASP A 149 12.57 -0.76 22.31
CA ASP A 149 13.19 -2.11 22.23
C ASP A 149 14.66 -2.13 21.75
N GLY A 150 15.33 -0.99 21.78
CA GLY A 150 16.79 -0.92 21.56
C GLY A 150 17.20 -0.72 20.09
N PRO A 151 18.52 -0.63 19.85
CA PRO A 151 19.07 -0.19 18.56
C PRO A 151 18.84 -1.18 17.42
N GLU A 152 18.80 -2.47 17.69
CA GLU A 152 18.62 -3.51 16.68
C GLU A 152 17.20 -3.43 16.06
N HIS A 153 16.17 -3.44 16.90
CA HIS A 153 14.78 -3.29 16.48
C HIS A 153 14.54 -1.94 15.80
N LEU A 154 15.13 -0.86 16.33
CA LEU A 154 15.06 0.46 15.70
C LEU A 154 15.64 0.45 14.29
N ALA A 155 16.81 -0.17 14.09
CA ALA A 155 17.45 -0.22 12.78
C ALA A 155 16.55 -0.93 11.74
N ILE A 156 15.93 -2.06 12.11
CA ILE A 156 15.02 -2.80 11.24
C ILE A 156 13.76 -1.96 10.93
N ARG A 157 13.07 -1.46 11.96
CA ARG A 157 11.85 -0.65 11.80
C ARG A 157 12.11 0.59 10.95
N ARG A 158 13.21 1.30 11.18
CA ARG A 158 13.64 2.44 10.37
C ARG A 158 13.81 2.07 8.92
N ARG A 159 14.50 0.97 8.61
CA ARG A 159 14.68 0.48 7.24
C ARG A 159 13.35 0.31 6.51
N PHE A 160 12.35 -0.29 7.15
CA PHE A 160 11.04 -0.51 6.53
C PHE A 160 10.20 0.78 6.41
N ILE A 161 10.30 1.69 7.38
CA ILE A 161 9.70 3.02 7.27
C ILE A 161 10.33 3.80 6.11
N GLU A 162 11.66 3.80 6.00
CA GLU A 162 12.37 4.44 4.91
C GLU A 162 12.01 3.84 3.55
N GLU A 163 11.86 2.53 3.49
CA GLU A 163 11.44 1.83 2.28
C GLU A 163 10.03 2.24 1.85
N ARG A 164 9.10 2.36 2.80
CA ARG A 164 7.76 2.91 2.54
C ARG A 164 7.82 4.30 1.91
N TYR A 165 8.70 5.18 2.41
CA TYR A 165 8.86 6.52 1.86
C TYR A 165 9.47 6.49 0.45
N ARG A 166 10.40 5.58 0.17
CA ARG A 166 10.95 5.41 -1.18
C ARG A 166 9.92 4.88 -2.18
N LEU A 167 9.01 4.02 -1.75
CA LEU A 167 7.93 3.46 -2.56
C LEU A 167 6.73 4.41 -2.76
N MET A 168 6.73 5.60 -2.18
CA MET A 168 5.58 6.51 -2.23
C MET A 168 5.09 6.78 -3.66
N PRO A 169 5.94 6.99 -4.68
CA PRO A 169 5.48 7.19 -6.06
C PRO A 169 4.69 6.00 -6.62
N TYR A 170 5.13 4.77 -6.32
CA TYR A 170 4.42 3.56 -6.72
C TYR A 170 3.07 3.44 -6.03
N LEU A 171 3.04 3.62 -4.72
CA LEU A 171 1.81 3.57 -3.92
C LEU A 171 0.80 4.62 -4.36
N TYR A 172 1.29 5.83 -4.69
CA TYR A 172 0.43 6.91 -5.14
C TYR A 172 -0.15 6.66 -6.54
N ALA A 173 0.64 6.06 -7.43
CA ALA A 173 0.15 5.61 -8.74
C ALA A 173 -0.91 4.50 -8.60
N LEU A 174 -0.75 3.55 -7.67
CA LEU A 174 -1.77 2.55 -7.38
C LEU A 174 -3.05 3.16 -6.80
N ALA A 175 -2.93 4.18 -5.98
CA ALA A 175 -4.06 4.91 -5.43
C ALA A 175 -4.86 5.66 -6.51
N GLU A 176 -4.16 6.28 -7.44
CA GLU A 176 -4.78 6.94 -8.58
C GLU A 176 -5.43 5.91 -9.53
N LEU A 177 -4.76 4.80 -9.80
CA LEU A 177 -5.33 3.69 -10.57
C LEU A 177 -6.64 3.19 -9.94
N ASN A 178 -6.64 2.96 -8.62
CA ASN A 178 -7.84 2.57 -7.89
C ASN A 178 -8.99 3.57 -8.08
N SER A 179 -8.70 4.88 -8.06
CA SER A 179 -9.72 5.91 -8.21
C SER A 179 -10.44 5.87 -9.57
N ARG A 180 -9.81 5.29 -10.59
CA ARG A 180 -10.36 5.15 -11.95
C ARG A 180 -10.98 3.79 -12.23
N THR A 181 -10.39 2.73 -11.68
CA THR A 181 -10.76 1.35 -12.03
C THR A 181 -11.48 0.61 -10.91
N GLY A 182 -11.30 1.04 -9.65
CA GLY A 182 -11.75 0.31 -8.48
C GLY A 182 -10.80 -0.82 -8.04
N ASP A 183 -9.72 -1.09 -8.78
CA ASP A 183 -8.75 -2.14 -8.43
C ASP A 183 -8.13 -1.89 -7.05
N PRO A 184 -8.15 -2.87 -6.14
CA PRO A 184 -7.58 -2.65 -4.80
C PRO A 184 -6.07 -2.45 -4.85
N ILE A 185 -5.55 -1.59 -3.97
CA ILE A 185 -4.10 -1.38 -3.81
C ILE A 185 -3.45 -2.65 -3.27
N MET A 186 -3.94 -3.16 -2.15
CA MET A 186 -3.56 -4.45 -1.57
C MET A 186 -4.63 -5.47 -1.92
N ARG A 187 -4.22 -6.60 -2.48
CA ARG A 187 -5.14 -7.59 -3.00
C ARG A 187 -4.66 -9.02 -2.76
N PRO A 188 -5.58 -9.99 -2.66
CA PRO A 188 -5.17 -11.38 -2.61
C PRO A 188 -4.51 -11.79 -3.92
N VAL A 189 -3.53 -12.69 -3.85
CA VAL A 189 -2.75 -13.14 -5.02
C VAL A 189 -3.63 -13.63 -6.16
N PHE A 190 -4.76 -14.27 -5.85
CA PHE A 190 -5.68 -14.79 -6.86
C PHE A 190 -6.38 -13.71 -7.70
N TYR A 191 -6.38 -12.45 -7.25
CA TYR A 191 -7.03 -11.35 -7.98
C TYR A 191 -6.40 -11.17 -9.37
N ASP A 192 -5.07 -11.12 -9.42
CA ASP A 192 -4.33 -11.02 -10.68
C ASP A 192 -3.86 -12.39 -11.20
N TYR A 193 -3.82 -13.41 -10.32
CA TYR A 193 -3.28 -14.74 -10.60
C TYR A 193 -4.24 -15.84 -10.12
N PRO A 194 -5.37 -16.08 -10.83
CA PRO A 194 -6.41 -17.02 -10.39
C PRO A 194 -5.90 -18.44 -10.12
N ASP A 195 -4.88 -18.89 -10.86
CA ASP A 195 -4.28 -20.22 -10.67
C ASP A 195 -3.51 -20.36 -9.35
N ALA A 196 -3.21 -19.27 -8.66
CA ALA A 196 -2.59 -19.31 -7.34
C ALA A 196 -3.47 -20.02 -6.30
N MET A 197 -4.80 -20.03 -6.49
CA MET A 197 -5.75 -20.74 -5.64
C MET A 197 -5.53 -22.26 -5.62
N LYS A 198 -4.97 -22.80 -6.69
CA LYS A 198 -4.71 -24.25 -6.87
C LYS A 198 -3.41 -24.71 -6.20
N SER A 199 -2.58 -23.78 -5.70
CA SER A 199 -1.31 -24.11 -5.05
C SER A 199 -1.53 -24.62 -3.62
N ASP A 200 -0.62 -25.47 -3.17
CA ASP A 200 -0.57 -26.02 -1.82
C ASP A 200 0.31 -25.19 -0.84
N CYS A 201 0.72 -24.01 -1.26
CA CYS A 201 1.56 -23.14 -0.46
C CYS A 201 0.75 -22.37 0.60
N ASP A 202 1.46 -21.92 1.64
CA ASP A 202 0.89 -21.06 2.66
C ASP A 202 0.47 -19.71 2.04
N LYS A 203 -0.78 -19.31 2.28
CA LYS A 203 -1.37 -18.10 1.71
C LYS A 203 -1.75 -17.06 2.77
N ALA A 204 -1.67 -17.43 4.05
CA ALA A 204 -2.24 -16.65 5.15
C ALA A 204 -1.65 -15.23 5.26
N MET A 205 -0.37 -15.06 4.95
CA MET A 205 0.34 -13.78 5.01
C MET A 205 0.84 -13.33 3.63
N THR A 206 0.27 -13.89 2.56
CA THR A 206 0.69 -13.57 1.18
C THR A 206 -0.34 -12.69 0.48
N PHE A 207 0.12 -11.59 -0.07
CA PHE A 207 -0.71 -10.64 -0.81
C PHE A 207 0.09 -9.96 -1.92
N THR A 208 -0.60 -9.26 -2.81
CA THR A 208 0.04 -8.38 -3.79
C THR A 208 -0.27 -6.90 -3.51
N LEU A 209 0.69 -6.05 -3.81
CA LEU A 209 0.57 -4.60 -3.81
C LEU A 209 0.58 -4.15 -5.28
N GLY A 210 -0.61 -3.81 -5.80
CA GLY A 210 -0.85 -3.83 -7.23
C GLY A 210 -0.66 -5.25 -7.80
N ALA A 211 -0.49 -5.37 -9.12
CA ALA A 211 -0.27 -6.65 -9.80
C ALA A 211 1.20 -7.13 -9.74
N ASN A 212 2.13 -6.26 -9.34
CA ASN A 212 3.54 -6.46 -9.64
C ASN A 212 4.43 -6.76 -8.43
N LEU A 213 4.02 -6.39 -7.24
CA LEU A 213 4.74 -6.65 -5.99
C LEU A 213 4.00 -7.71 -5.18
N MET A 214 4.66 -8.84 -4.89
CA MET A 214 4.13 -9.88 -4.01
C MET A 214 4.88 -9.89 -2.70
N VAL A 215 4.16 -9.77 -1.60
CA VAL A 215 4.68 -9.85 -0.23
C VAL A 215 4.26 -11.18 0.37
N ALA A 216 5.20 -11.88 0.99
CA ALA A 216 4.97 -13.16 1.64
C ALA A 216 5.47 -13.12 3.08
N GLY A 217 4.66 -12.55 3.97
CA GLY A 217 4.98 -12.48 5.39
C GLY A 217 5.05 -13.89 6.02
N PRO A 218 5.92 -14.11 7.01
CA PRO A 218 5.92 -15.35 7.78
C PRO A 218 4.57 -15.54 8.49
N PRO A 219 3.91 -16.70 8.32
CA PRO A 219 2.56 -16.93 8.82
C PRO A 219 2.48 -17.12 10.34
N LYS A 220 3.62 -17.34 11.00
CA LYS A 220 3.72 -17.60 12.44
C LYS A 220 5.06 -17.12 13.01
N MET A 221 4.97 -16.59 14.23
CA MET A 221 5.89 -16.69 15.36
C MET A 221 7.21 -15.91 15.36
N GLU A 222 7.61 -15.59 16.59
CA GLU A 222 8.88 -15.00 17.02
C GLU A 222 10.09 -15.82 16.55
N SER A 223 10.03 -17.14 16.64
CA SER A 223 11.05 -18.02 16.04
C SER A 223 10.69 -18.31 14.57
N PRO A 224 11.58 -17.99 13.63
CA PRO A 224 11.32 -18.27 12.23
C PRO A 224 11.12 -19.77 12.02
N GLN A 225 9.96 -20.12 11.46
CA GLN A 225 9.65 -21.48 11.04
C GLN A 225 9.64 -21.55 9.52
N PRO A 226 10.09 -22.67 8.91
CA PRO A 226 10.00 -22.85 7.48
C PRO A 226 8.54 -22.77 7.00
N PHE A 227 8.29 -22.00 5.94
CA PHE A 227 6.98 -21.96 5.27
C PHE A 227 7.14 -21.93 3.76
N SER A 228 6.10 -22.37 3.05
CA SER A 228 6.13 -22.48 1.60
C SER A 228 5.49 -21.26 0.93
N VAL A 229 6.22 -20.68 -0.02
CA VAL A 229 5.74 -19.58 -0.88
C VAL A 229 5.69 -20.11 -2.32
N CYS A 230 4.54 -19.96 -2.98
CA CYS A 230 4.38 -20.25 -4.40
C CYS A 230 4.27 -18.95 -5.19
N LEU A 231 5.26 -18.67 -6.01
CA LEU A 231 5.20 -17.58 -6.97
C LEU A 231 4.24 -17.97 -8.12
N PRO A 232 3.33 -17.08 -8.53
CA PRO A 232 2.48 -17.29 -9.69
C PRO A 232 3.27 -17.56 -10.97
N ALA A 233 2.59 -18.00 -12.03
CA ALA A 233 3.23 -18.23 -13.33
C ALA A 233 3.92 -16.98 -13.85
N GLY A 234 5.08 -17.17 -14.50
CA GLY A 234 5.94 -16.10 -14.97
C GLY A 234 7.28 -16.07 -14.23
N ARG A 235 8.11 -15.10 -14.59
CA ARG A 235 9.40 -14.85 -13.93
C ARG A 235 9.23 -13.81 -12.83
N TRP A 236 9.99 -13.98 -11.76
CA TRP A 236 9.99 -13.10 -10.60
C TRP A 236 11.42 -12.75 -10.20
N TYR A 237 11.58 -11.63 -9.55
CA TYR A 237 12.82 -11.15 -8.97
C TYR A 237 12.64 -11.00 -7.46
N ASP A 238 13.70 -11.28 -6.70
CA ASP A 238 13.76 -10.87 -5.32
C ASP A 238 13.85 -9.33 -5.25
N TYR A 239 12.96 -8.74 -4.48
CA TYR A 239 12.84 -7.28 -4.40
C TYR A 239 14.08 -6.61 -3.80
N TRP A 240 14.69 -7.25 -2.80
CA TRP A 240 15.79 -6.66 -2.05
C TRP A 240 17.13 -6.74 -2.79
N THR A 241 17.35 -7.79 -3.53
CA THR A 241 18.59 -8.04 -4.26
C THR A 241 18.50 -7.74 -5.75
N GLY A 242 17.28 -7.67 -6.31
CA GLY A 242 17.07 -7.52 -7.75
C GLY A 242 17.43 -8.75 -8.58
N VAL A 243 17.77 -9.88 -7.94
CA VAL A 243 18.18 -11.12 -8.60
C VAL A 243 16.97 -11.93 -9.05
N PRO A 244 16.98 -12.52 -10.27
CA PRO A 244 15.91 -13.42 -10.71
C PRO A 244 15.77 -14.64 -9.82
N VAL A 245 14.51 -14.98 -9.45
CA VAL A 245 14.20 -16.17 -8.68
C VAL A 245 14.05 -17.37 -9.62
N SER A 246 14.85 -18.42 -9.36
CA SER A 246 14.91 -19.60 -10.23
C SER A 246 13.78 -20.61 -10.04
N GLN A 247 13.13 -20.58 -8.87
CA GLN A 247 12.12 -21.58 -8.47
C GLN A 247 10.79 -20.88 -8.17
N ARG A 248 9.70 -21.54 -8.54
CA ARG A 248 8.34 -21.05 -8.24
C ARG A 248 7.83 -21.45 -6.86
N LYS A 249 8.30 -22.55 -6.32
CA LYS A 249 7.99 -23.01 -4.95
C LYS A 249 9.24 -22.84 -4.11
N LEU A 250 9.16 -22.02 -3.10
CA LEU A 250 10.24 -21.68 -2.19
C LEU A 250 9.89 -22.16 -0.79
N THR A 251 10.87 -22.68 -0.07
CA THR A 251 10.78 -22.89 1.38
C THR A 251 11.66 -21.83 2.03
N LEU A 252 11.05 -20.93 2.80
CA LEU A 252 11.70 -19.76 3.38
C LEU A 252 11.67 -19.84 4.91
N THR A 253 12.72 -19.35 5.54
CA THR A 253 12.84 -19.20 6.99
C THR A 253 13.46 -17.83 7.29
N PRO A 254 12.74 -16.72 7.02
CA PRO A 254 13.30 -15.38 7.13
C PRO A 254 13.52 -14.98 8.60
N ASN A 255 14.70 -14.50 8.89
CA ASN A 255 15.00 -13.85 10.17
C ASN A 255 14.21 -12.54 10.33
N LEU A 256 14.22 -12.01 11.54
CA LEU A 256 13.70 -10.66 11.77
C LEU A 256 14.51 -9.66 10.92
N GLY A 257 13.84 -8.74 10.27
CA GLY A 257 14.45 -7.84 9.28
C GLY A 257 14.42 -8.37 7.84
N GLU A 258 14.04 -9.63 7.64
CA GLU A 258 13.96 -10.27 6.32
C GLU A 258 12.50 -10.54 5.96
N LEU A 259 11.83 -9.62 5.31
CA LEU A 259 10.51 -9.85 4.75
C LEU A 259 10.65 -10.29 3.30
N PRO A 260 10.18 -11.50 2.92
CA PRO A 260 10.17 -11.91 1.52
C PRO A 260 9.24 -11.05 0.69
N VAL A 261 9.81 -10.37 -0.30
CA VAL A 261 9.09 -9.54 -1.28
C VAL A 261 9.63 -9.86 -2.66
N PHE A 262 8.72 -10.01 -3.62
CA PHE A 262 9.05 -10.39 -4.99
C PHE A 262 8.45 -9.40 -5.98
N VAL A 263 9.18 -9.15 -7.06
CA VAL A 263 8.73 -8.29 -8.17
C VAL A 263 8.53 -9.13 -9.41
N ARG A 264 7.40 -8.95 -10.06
CA ARG A 264 7.13 -9.61 -11.34
C ARG A 264 8.05 -9.09 -12.43
N ALA A 265 8.57 -9.98 -13.25
CA ALA A 265 9.28 -9.58 -14.48
C ALA A 265 8.33 -8.80 -15.41
N GLY A 266 8.86 -7.78 -16.07
CA GLY A 266 8.07 -6.83 -16.85
C GLY A 266 7.55 -5.64 -16.05
N THR A 267 8.16 -5.32 -14.92
CA THR A 267 7.79 -4.19 -14.06
C THR A 267 8.78 -3.05 -14.16
N VAL A 268 8.27 -1.82 -14.24
CA VAL A 268 9.02 -0.59 -13.97
C VAL A 268 8.45 0.03 -12.69
N LEU A 269 9.26 0.05 -11.63
CA LEU A 269 8.87 0.48 -10.29
C LEU A 269 9.46 1.86 -9.99
N PRO A 270 8.64 2.93 -9.85
CA PRO A 270 9.16 4.24 -9.50
C PRO A 270 9.47 4.36 -8.01
N ARG A 271 10.59 4.99 -7.69
CA ARG A 271 11.04 5.26 -6.32
C ARG A 271 11.55 6.70 -6.20
N GLN A 272 11.40 7.27 -5.02
CA GLN A 272 11.90 8.61 -4.71
C GLN A 272 13.04 8.58 -3.70
N PRO A 273 13.88 9.63 -3.66
CA PRO A 273 14.80 9.85 -2.56
C PRO A 273 14.09 9.91 -1.22
N LEU A 274 14.79 9.48 -0.17
CA LEU A 274 14.25 9.49 1.20
C LEU A 274 13.94 10.92 1.65
N VAL A 275 12.79 11.09 2.28
CA VAL A 275 12.34 12.32 2.93
C VAL A 275 11.92 12.03 4.37
N GLN A 276 11.93 13.04 5.23
CA GLN A 276 11.52 12.90 6.63
C GLN A 276 10.01 13.01 6.83
N SER A 277 9.31 13.59 5.85
CA SER A 277 7.84 13.69 5.83
C SER A 277 7.35 13.91 4.40
N THR A 278 6.06 13.65 4.16
CA THR A 278 5.42 13.91 2.85
C THR A 278 5.29 15.41 2.52
N MET A 279 5.53 16.29 3.48
CA MET A 279 5.60 17.75 3.27
C MET A 279 6.94 18.20 2.71
N GLN A 280 7.96 17.36 2.77
CA GLN A 280 9.28 17.64 2.23
C GLN A 280 9.36 17.21 0.77
N ALA A 281 9.75 18.11 -0.12
CA ALA A 281 10.06 17.74 -1.50
C ALA A 281 11.32 16.87 -1.55
N PRO A 282 11.30 15.72 -2.24
CA PRO A 282 12.47 14.89 -2.41
C PRO A 282 13.60 15.63 -3.12
N GLN A 283 14.85 15.34 -2.77
CA GLN A 283 16.03 15.95 -3.36
C GLN A 283 16.87 14.89 -4.11
N GLY A 284 17.09 15.09 -5.40
CA GLY A 284 17.84 14.17 -6.25
C GLY A 284 17.04 13.61 -7.44
N PRO A 285 17.55 12.58 -8.12
CA PRO A 285 16.86 11.98 -9.25
C PRO A 285 15.64 11.14 -8.82
N LEU A 286 14.62 11.07 -9.70
CA LEU A 286 13.64 9.99 -9.64
C LEU A 286 14.34 8.69 -10.02
N GLN A 287 14.12 7.60 -9.28
CA GLN A 287 14.64 6.29 -9.63
C GLN A 287 13.55 5.43 -10.26
N LEU A 288 13.90 4.71 -11.31
CA LEU A 288 13.06 3.70 -11.94
C LEU A 288 13.78 2.37 -11.87
N ASP A 289 13.27 1.46 -11.06
CA ASP A 289 13.74 0.09 -10.99
C ASP A 289 13.05 -0.73 -12.08
N VAL A 290 13.83 -1.21 -13.04
CA VAL A 290 13.37 -1.97 -14.19
C VAL A 290 13.69 -3.45 -13.96
N TYR A 291 12.66 -4.27 -13.95
CA TYR A 291 12.73 -5.73 -13.85
C TYR A 291 12.37 -6.35 -15.20
N PRO A 292 13.34 -6.63 -16.06
CA PRO A 292 13.08 -7.01 -17.45
C PRO A 292 12.18 -8.25 -17.58
N GLY A 293 11.23 -8.18 -18.52
CA GLY A 293 10.30 -9.27 -18.79
C GLY A 293 9.41 -8.96 -19.99
N GLU A 294 8.46 -9.86 -20.25
CA GLU A 294 7.42 -9.64 -21.25
C GLU A 294 6.47 -8.53 -20.79
N ASN A 295 5.95 -7.76 -21.76
CA ASN A 295 4.99 -6.67 -21.50
C ASN A 295 5.50 -5.68 -20.43
N CYS A 296 6.77 -5.35 -20.49
CA CYS A 296 7.42 -4.50 -19.50
C CYS A 296 6.87 -3.08 -19.52
N GLN A 297 6.28 -2.68 -18.39
CA GLN A 297 5.65 -1.37 -18.28
C GLN A 297 5.64 -0.83 -16.85
N GLY A 298 5.48 0.48 -16.74
CA GLY A 298 5.20 1.20 -15.49
C GLY A 298 4.54 2.54 -15.77
N GLU A 299 3.96 3.11 -14.74
CA GLU A 299 3.29 4.41 -14.83
C GLU A 299 3.78 5.34 -13.73
N LEU A 300 4.04 6.58 -14.10
CA LEU A 300 4.24 7.68 -13.18
C LEU A 300 2.95 8.48 -13.09
N TYR A 301 2.49 8.68 -11.87
CA TYR A 301 1.46 9.63 -11.55
C TYR A 301 1.88 10.50 -10.37
N PHE A 302 1.78 11.80 -10.56
CA PHE A 302 2.02 12.80 -9.51
C PHE A 302 0.99 13.92 -9.62
N ASP A 303 0.67 14.53 -8.52
CA ASP A 303 -0.09 15.77 -8.44
C ASP A 303 0.37 16.58 -7.22
N ASP A 304 -0.34 17.63 -6.87
CA ASP A 304 0.03 18.49 -5.72
C ASP A 304 -0.33 17.87 -4.35
N GLY A 305 -1.04 16.73 -4.33
CA GLY A 305 -1.45 16.02 -3.11
C GLY A 305 -2.55 16.74 -2.30
N VAL A 306 -3.01 17.91 -2.73
CA VAL A 306 -3.88 18.79 -1.94
C VAL A 306 -5.22 19.05 -2.63
N HIS A 307 -5.21 19.42 -3.91
CA HIS A 307 -6.42 19.88 -4.60
C HIS A 307 -7.13 18.73 -5.34
N ILE A 308 -8.46 18.81 -5.39
CA ILE A 308 -9.31 17.82 -6.11
C ILE A 308 -9.02 17.87 -7.61
N GLN A 309 -8.86 19.07 -8.17
CA GLN A 309 -8.54 19.30 -9.58
C GLN A 309 -7.22 20.04 -9.72
N GLY A 310 -6.24 19.65 -8.89
CA GLY A 310 -4.90 20.24 -8.94
C GLY A 310 -4.13 19.81 -10.20
N PRO A 311 -2.98 20.46 -10.45
CA PRO A 311 -2.11 20.07 -11.53
C PRO A 311 -1.63 18.63 -11.31
N SER A 312 -1.68 17.82 -12.34
CA SER A 312 -1.20 16.43 -12.31
C SER A 312 -0.18 16.16 -13.42
N LEU A 313 0.53 15.05 -13.30
CA LEU A 313 1.46 14.52 -14.28
C LEU A 313 1.23 13.04 -14.43
N ARG A 314 1.17 12.58 -15.69
CA ARG A 314 1.16 11.16 -16.03
C ARG A 314 2.19 10.88 -17.11
N GLN A 315 2.90 9.76 -16.96
CA GLN A 315 3.84 9.28 -17.98
C GLN A 315 3.91 7.76 -17.91
N SER A 316 3.64 7.08 -19.01
CA SER A 316 3.88 5.64 -19.13
C SER A 316 5.31 5.38 -19.59
N ILE A 317 5.85 4.26 -19.11
CA ILE A 317 7.20 3.80 -19.38
C ILE A 317 7.10 2.35 -19.83
N GLU A 318 7.81 2.00 -20.88
CA GLU A 318 7.87 0.63 -21.39
C GLU A 318 9.33 0.17 -21.42
N CYS A 319 9.55 -1.14 -21.38
CA CYS A 319 10.89 -1.67 -21.55
C CYS A 319 10.89 -2.98 -22.36
N ALA A 320 12.02 -3.28 -22.97
CA ALA A 320 12.26 -4.58 -23.61
C ALA A 320 13.75 -4.94 -23.60
N VAL A 321 14.02 -6.23 -23.50
CA VAL A 321 15.37 -6.75 -23.68
C VAL A 321 15.73 -6.67 -25.16
N VAL A 322 16.91 -6.11 -25.45
CA VAL A 322 17.48 -5.97 -26.79
C VAL A 322 18.92 -6.49 -26.78
N PRO A 323 19.54 -6.77 -27.95
CA PRO A 323 20.92 -7.29 -27.97
C PRO A 323 21.95 -6.42 -27.25
N ALA A 324 21.72 -5.09 -27.19
CA ALA A 324 22.62 -4.14 -26.54
C ALA A 324 22.31 -3.92 -25.02
N GLY A 325 21.33 -4.60 -24.44
CA GLY A 325 20.93 -4.42 -23.06
C GLY A 325 19.43 -4.35 -22.88
N VAL A 326 18.94 -3.37 -22.13
CA VAL A 326 17.50 -3.11 -21.94
C VAL A 326 17.15 -1.74 -22.52
N ALA A 327 16.29 -1.73 -23.50
CA ALA A 327 15.71 -0.50 -24.03
C ALA A 327 14.56 -0.07 -23.12
N VAL A 328 14.52 1.21 -22.77
CA VAL A 328 13.47 1.83 -21.97
C VAL A 328 12.90 3.00 -22.77
N TRP A 329 11.60 2.98 -22.99
CA TRP A 329 10.86 4.03 -23.68
C TRP A 329 10.04 4.84 -22.68
N PHE A 330 10.23 6.14 -22.72
CA PHE A 330 9.39 7.09 -22.00
C PHE A 330 8.40 7.67 -23.00
N ASN A 331 7.10 7.45 -22.76
CA ASN A 331 6.09 8.09 -23.58
C ASN A 331 5.98 9.58 -23.23
N SER A 332 5.31 10.35 -24.09
CA SER A 332 5.12 11.79 -23.82
C SER A 332 4.36 12.00 -22.51
N ARG A 333 4.87 12.89 -21.70
CA ARG A 333 4.24 13.30 -20.44
C ARG A 333 2.98 14.10 -20.70
N THR A 334 1.94 13.84 -19.94
CA THR A 334 0.69 14.62 -19.93
C THR A 334 0.50 15.32 -18.60
N GLY A 335 -0.29 16.42 -18.61
CA GLY A 335 -0.57 17.22 -17.42
C GLY A 335 0.40 18.37 -17.23
N SER A 336 0.21 19.13 -16.13
CA SER A 336 0.89 20.40 -15.88
C SER A 336 1.66 20.45 -14.55
N TRP A 337 1.63 19.37 -13.75
CA TRP A 337 2.41 19.31 -12.51
C TRP A 337 3.91 19.31 -12.81
N ARG A 338 4.67 20.09 -12.06
CA ARG A 338 6.12 20.23 -12.25
C ARG A 338 6.88 19.27 -11.37
N PRO A 339 7.70 18.35 -11.96
CA PRO A 339 8.53 17.42 -11.19
C PRO A 339 9.50 18.16 -10.26
N TRP A 340 9.75 17.54 -9.10
CA TRP A 340 10.83 17.97 -8.20
C TRP A 340 12.20 17.47 -8.68
N TRP A 341 12.24 16.45 -9.55
CA TRP A 341 13.47 15.91 -10.13
C TRP A 341 13.86 16.61 -11.44
N LYS A 342 15.16 16.65 -11.70
CA LYS A 342 15.74 17.11 -12.97
C LYS A 342 16.41 15.98 -13.74
N GLN A 343 16.59 14.83 -13.11
CA GLN A 343 17.23 13.64 -13.66
C GLN A 343 16.43 12.41 -13.26
N ILE A 344 16.54 11.38 -14.10
CA ILE A 344 15.98 10.06 -13.83
C ILE A 344 17.12 9.06 -13.80
N THR A 345 17.23 8.26 -12.76
CA THR A 345 18.14 7.13 -12.68
C THR A 345 17.37 5.85 -12.98
N VAL A 346 17.71 5.21 -14.09
CA VAL A 346 17.17 3.90 -14.46
C VAL A 346 18.12 2.84 -13.93
N VAL A 347 17.58 1.93 -13.12
CA VAL A 347 18.28 0.79 -12.53
C VAL A 347 17.69 -0.47 -13.15
N VAL A 348 18.48 -1.20 -13.91
CA VAL A 348 18.07 -2.47 -14.52
C VAL A 348 18.55 -3.61 -13.63
N HIS A 349 17.58 -4.40 -13.13
CA HIS A 349 17.83 -5.55 -12.29
C HIS A 349 18.05 -6.82 -13.09
N GLY A 350 18.82 -7.75 -12.52
CA GLY A 350 19.20 -9.01 -13.16
C GLY A 350 20.27 -9.75 -12.35
N ALA A 351 21.02 -10.64 -13.00
CA ALA A 351 22.19 -11.27 -12.37
C ALA A 351 23.22 -10.22 -11.91
N HIS A 352 23.31 -9.15 -12.67
CA HIS A 352 24.09 -7.95 -12.33
C HIS A 352 23.22 -6.72 -12.52
N GLU A 353 23.29 -5.80 -11.58
CA GLU A 353 22.59 -4.52 -11.66
C GLU A 353 23.36 -3.54 -12.55
N THR A 354 22.65 -2.85 -13.43
CA THR A 354 23.22 -1.77 -14.23
C THR A 354 22.42 -0.49 -14.03
N ARG A 355 23.12 0.67 -14.10
CA ARG A 355 22.50 1.98 -13.83
C ARG A 355 22.84 2.99 -14.92
N MET A 356 21.87 3.82 -15.24
CA MET A 356 22.06 4.97 -16.13
C MET A 356 21.26 6.16 -15.59
N THR A 357 21.91 7.31 -15.45
CA THR A 357 21.24 8.56 -15.11
C THR A 357 21.14 9.45 -16.33
N ILE A 358 19.94 9.94 -16.61
CA ILE A 358 19.63 10.79 -17.75
C ILE A 358 18.96 12.08 -17.29
N PRO A 359 19.08 13.20 -18.05
CA PRO A 359 18.24 14.37 -17.85
C PRO A 359 16.77 14.02 -18.01
N ASP A 360 15.90 14.61 -17.18
CA ASP A 360 14.45 14.48 -17.32
C ASP A 360 13.94 15.19 -18.58
N GLN A 361 13.08 14.52 -19.34
CA GLN A 361 12.50 15.06 -20.57
C GLN A 361 10.99 14.79 -20.62
N PRO A 362 10.17 15.82 -20.89
CA PRO A 362 8.71 15.66 -20.95
C PRO A 362 8.24 15.02 -22.26
N ARG A 363 9.05 15.02 -23.32
CA ARG A 363 8.74 14.42 -24.63
C ARG A 363 9.11 12.94 -24.65
N ALA A 364 8.48 12.20 -25.56
CA ALA A 364 8.84 10.81 -25.81
C ALA A 364 10.34 10.66 -26.09
N ASN A 365 10.94 9.66 -25.47
CA ASN A 365 12.38 9.43 -25.49
C ASN A 365 12.65 7.93 -25.32
N LYS A 366 13.78 7.47 -25.86
CA LYS A 366 14.28 6.10 -25.76
C LYS A 366 15.71 6.11 -25.29
N ILE A 367 16.04 5.25 -24.36
CA ILE A 367 17.41 4.97 -23.94
C ILE A 367 17.68 3.46 -24.02
N ILE A 368 18.94 3.09 -24.04
CA ILE A 368 19.40 1.71 -23.88
C ILE A 368 20.36 1.68 -22.69
N VAL A 369 19.99 0.96 -21.66
CA VAL A 369 20.88 0.66 -20.53
C VAL A 369 21.65 -0.59 -20.91
N ALA A 370 22.96 -0.48 -21.03
CA ALA A 370 23.81 -1.59 -21.46
C ALA A 370 23.71 -2.76 -20.48
N ALA A 371 23.79 -3.99 -21.00
CA ALA A 371 23.96 -5.16 -20.16
C ALA A 371 25.30 -5.06 -19.41
N ALA A 372 25.35 -5.53 -18.16
CA ALA A 372 26.63 -5.75 -17.49
C ALA A 372 27.41 -6.79 -18.29
N GLN A 373 28.67 -6.48 -18.58
CA GLN A 373 29.59 -7.39 -19.26
C GLN A 373 30.01 -8.51 -18.34
#